data_cc234852b17cfec670bda98c0740f48b
#
_entry.id   cc234852b17cfec670bda98c0740f48b
#
_cell.length_a   1.000
_cell.length_b   1.000
_cell.length_c   1.000
_cell.angle_alpha   90.00
_cell.angle_beta   90.00
_cell.angle_gamma   90.00
#
_symmetry.space_group_name_H-M   'P 1'
#
loop_
_entity.id
_entity.type
_entity.pdbx_description
1 polymer ?
#
loop_
_entity_poly.entity_id
_entity_poly.type
_entity_poly.pdbx_seq_one_letter_code
_entity_poly.pdbx_strand_id
1 'polypeptide(L)'
;MVRDDGSKDDTIKILEGYENIDIIKGSNIGVCKSFFELINKSGEYDYYSFADQDDVWDCDKLVIAINKLEKCDSKPAVYASNTRLVDANLAFLKCEDDNPKTTLGSAFVKNYCTGCTMVFNKQLMKYLKNNLPEYAPMHDWWVNLVCLSIGGVSLYDQKPHMNYRQHGNNVLGAEKNPILKAQNRWSKFRNESYHRDIMAKELASMYSTVMTREALEVVNVLGDEK
;
A
#
# COMPACT_ATOMS: atom_id res chain seq x y z
N MET A 1 7.17 14.15 -4.31
CA MET A 1 7.65 13.55 -5.59
C MET A 1 6.49 12.90 -6.31
N VAL A 2 6.38 13.06 -7.61
CA VAL A 2 5.34 12.46 -8.47
C VAL A 2 6.00 11.75 -9.63
N ARG A 3 5.49 10.57 -10.00
CA ARG A 3 5.87 9.89 -11.23
C ARG A 3 4.70 9.93 -12.22
N ASP A 4 4.98 10.44 -13.39
CA ASP A 4 4.05 10.43 -14.52
C ASP A 4 4.35 9.25 -15.45
N ASP A 5 3.34 8.43 -15.70
CA ASP A 5 3.43 7.22 -16.51
C ASP A 5 3.21 7.48 -18.02
N GLY A 6 3.49 8.70 -18.48
CA GLY A 6 3.36 9.11 -19.87
C GLY A 6 1.98 9.67 -20.20
N SER A 7 1.47 10.57 -19.38
CA SER A 7 0.23 11.30 -19.61
C SER A 7 0.28 12.05 -20.95
N LYS A 8 -0.84 12.07 -21.65
CA LYS A 8 -0.99 12.73 -22.96
C LYS A 8 -1.84 13.99 -22.89
N ASP A 9 -2.32 14.33 -21.72
CA ASP A 9 -3.09 15.51 -21.40
C ASP A 9 -2.22 16.59 -20.72
N ASP A 10 -2.83 17.60 -20.12
CA ASP A 10 -2.12 18.70 -19.46
C ASP A 10 -1.52 18.33 -18.08
N THR A 11 -1.51 17.05 -17.65
CA THR A 11 -1.01 16.62 -16.34
C THR A 11 0.38 17.15 -16.03
N ILE A 12 1.35 16.97 -16.94
CA ILE A 12 2.73 17.44 -16.74
C ILE A 12 2.78 18.95 -16.60
N LYS A 13 2.07 19.68 -17.45
CA LYS A 13 2.00 21.14 -17.41
C LYS A 13 1.43 21.66 -16.09
N ILE A 14 0.41 20.97 -15.57
CA ILE A 14 -0.18 21.29 -14.26
C ILE A 14 0.84 21.05 -13.16
N LEU A 15 1.52 19.89 -13.16
CA LEU A 15 2.52 19.55 -12.14
C LEU A 15 3.71 20.51 -12.14
N GLU A 16 4.18 20.96 -13.31
CA GLU A 16 5.26 21.93 -13.45
C GLU A 16 4.90 23.33 -12.89
N GLY A 17 3.63 23.59 -12.66
CA GLY A 17 3.16 24.81 -11.99
C GLY A 17 3.35 24.80 -10.47
N TYR A 18 3.78 23.69 -9.86
CA TYR A 18 4.01 23.58 -8.42
C TYR A 18 5.52 23.53 -8.10
N GLU A 19 6.02 24.52 -7.36
CA GLU A 19 7.46 24.66 -7.04
C GLU A 19 8.05 23.56 -6.16
N ASN A 20 7.21 22.87 -5.38
CA ASN A 20 7.66 21.89 -4.37
C ASN A 20 7.40 20.44 -4.77
N ILE A 21 7.32 20.15 -6.07
CA ILE A 21 7.08 18.81 -6.60
C ILE A 21 8.25 18.36 -7.47
N ASP A 22 8.91 17.29 -7.06
CA ASP A 22 9.86 16.57 -7.93
C ASP A 22 9.08 15.68 -8.88
N ILE A 23 9.27 15.86 -10.19
CA ILE A 23 8.54 15.13 -11.23
C ILE A 23 9.48 14.15 -11.93
N ILE A 24 9.09 12.87 -11.94
CA ILE A 24 9.73 11.82 -12.72
C ILE A 24 8.84 11.53 -13.93
N LYS A 25 9.32 11.83 -15.13
CA LYS A 25 8.60 11.53 -16.38
C LYS A 25 9.06 10.20 -16.93
N GLY A 26 8.13 9.32 -17.27
CA GLY A 26 8.44 7.99 -17.81
C GLY A 26 7.33 7.46 -18.73
N SER A 27 7.56 6.27 -19.28
CA SER A 27 6.53 5.48 -19.95
C SER A 27 5.68 4.74 -18.94
N ASN A 28 4.50 4.28 -19.34
CA ASN A 28 3.63 3.47 -18.48
C ASN A 28 4.30 2.13 -18.14
N ILE A 29 4.61 1.94 -16.87
CA ILE A 29 5.14 0.69 -16.30
C ILE A 29 4.18 0.05 -15.30
N GLY A 30 3.01 0.65 -15.12
CA GLY A 30 1.95 0.21 -14.21
C GLY A 30 2.13 0.73 -12.78
N VAL A 31 1.01 0.82 -12.08
CA VAL A 31 0.90 1.47 -10.75
C VAL A 31 1.94 0.93 -9.76
N CYS A 32 2.05 -0.38 -9.61
CA CYS A 32 2.94 -1.00 -8.62
C CYS A 32 4.41 -0.60 -8.86
N LYS A 33 4.90 -0.74 -10.10
CA LYS A 33 6.28 -0.39 -10.46
C LYS A 33 6.53 1.11 -10.38
N SER A 34 5.53 1.94 -10.64
CA SER A 34 5.61 3.40 -10.51
C SER A 34 5.85 3.81 -9.08
N PHE A 35 5.13 3.22 -8.12
CA PHE A 35 5.39 3.46 -6.70
C PHE A 35 6.73 2.88 -6.24
N PHE A 36 7.16 1.74 -6.76
CA PHE A 36 8.50 1.21 -6.48
C PHE A 36 9.62 2.12 -6.99
N GLU A 37 9.45 2.74 -8.16
CA GLU A 37 10.41 3.73 -8.64
C GLU A 37 10.44 4.97 -7.73
N LEU A 38 9.29 5.44 -7.22
CA LEU A 38 9.22 6.51 -6.24
C LEU A 38 9.93 6.15 -4.92
N ILE A 39 9.76 4.93 -4.40
CA ILE A 39 10.50 4.45 -3.22
C ILE A 39 12.01 4.53 -3.46
N ASN A 40 12.50 4.01 -4.58
CA ASN A 40 13.93 4.00 -4.89
C ASN A 40 14.53 5.40 -5.07
N LYS A 41 13.78 6.33 -5.67
CA LYS A 41 14.23 7.69 -5.94
C LYS A 41 13.94 8.69 -4.83
N SER A 42 13.18 8.29 -3.79
CA SER A 42 12.87 9.16 -2.66
C SER A 42 14.14 9.61 -1.92
N GLY A 43 14.12 10.85 -1.42
CA GLY A 43 15.14 11.37 -0.51
C GLY A 43 15.09 10.71 0.87
N GLU A 44 15.90 11.22 1.79
CA GLU A 44 15.91 10.78 3.19
C GLU A 44 14.99 11.66 4.02
N TYR A 45 13.94 11.07 4.57
CA TYR A 45 12.95 11.70 5.42
C TYR A 45 12.65 10.80 6.62
N ASP A 46 12.06 11.34 7.67
CA ASP A 46 11.67 10.55 8.85
C ASP A 46 10.43 9.69 8.58
N TYR A 47 9.52 10.19 7.72
CA TYR A 47 8.28 9.49 7.35
C TYR A 47 8.00 9.61 5.85
N TYR A 48 7.30 8.62 5.32
CA TYR A 48 6.89 8.52 3.92
C TYR A 48 5.41 8.17 3.85
N SER A 49 4.72 8.69 2.85
CA SER A 49 3.31 8.39 2.59
C SER A 49 3.08 8.25 1.10
N PHE A 50 2.21 7.33 0.71
CA PHE A 50 1.69 7.27 -0.65
C PHE A 50 0.46 8.17 -0.79
N ALA A 51 0.25 8.72 -1.96
CA ALA A 51 -0.91 9.51 -2.31
C ALA A 51 -1.38 9.16 -3.71
N ASP A 52 -2.67 8.92 -3.86
CA ASP A 52 -3.32 8.83 -5.15
C ASP A 52 -3.80 10.22 -5.59
N GLN A 53 -3.84 10.46 -6.90
CA GLN A 53 -4.07 11.79 -7.47
C GLN A 53 -5.53 12.28 -7.36
N ASP A 54 -6.45 11.40 -7.01
CA ASP A 54 -7.89 11.66 -7.00
C ASP A 54 -8.52 11.68 -5.60
N ASP A 55 -7.71 11.40 -4.57
CA ASP A 55 -8.16 11.35 -3.18
C ASP A 55 -7.99 12.71 -2.45
N VAL A 56 -8.74 12.88 -1.35
CA VAL A 56 -8.65 14.08 -0.51
C VAL A 56 -8.32 13.68 0.93
N TRP A 57 -7.17 14.12 1.41
CA TRP A 57 -6.72 13.88 2.77
C TRP A 57 -7.37 14.86 3.76
N ASP A 58 -7.73 14.36 4.95
CA ASP A 58 -8.05 15.23 6.07
C ASP A 58 -6.78 15.98 6.50
N CYS A 59 -6.90 17.21 6.96
CA CYS A 59 -5.75 18.06 7.30
C CYS A 59 -4.89 17.52 8.45
N ASP A 60 -5.42 16.64 9.28
CA ASP A 60 -4.75 16.00 10.42
C ASP A 60 -4.24 14.57 10.13
N LYS A 61 -4.45 14.02 8.91
CA LYS A 61 -4.06 12.65 8.54
C LYS A 61 -2.62 12.32 8.90
N LEU A 62 -1.67 13.16 8.47
CA LEU A 62 -0.25 12.90 8.72
C LEU A 62 0.12 13.02 10.20
N VAL A 63 -0.42 14.02 10.90
CA VAL A 63 -0.16 14.22 12.33
C VAL A 63 -0.64 13.03 13.15
N ILE A 64 -1.83 12.50 12.86
CA ILE A 64 -2.38 11.32 13.54
C ILE A 64 -1.50 10.09 13.28
N ALA A 65 -1.13 9.86 12.03
CA ALA A 65 -0.29 8.73 11.66
C ALA A 65 1.09 8.80 12.33
N ILE A 66 1.76 9.97 12.29
CA ILE A 66 3.08 10.19 12.88
C ILE A 66 3.04 9.97 14.39
N ASN A 67 2.08 10.56 15.11
CA ASN A 67 1.91 10.38 16.56
C ASN A 67 1.73 8.90 16.97
N LYS A 68 1.15 8.06 16.08
CA LYS A 68 1.05 6.62 16.33
C LYS A 68 2.36 5.89 16.03
N LEU A 69 3.05 6.27 14.96
CA LEU A 69 4.32 5.67 14.56
C LEU A 69 5.46 5.99 15.55
N GLU A 70 5.47 7.17 16.16
CA GLU A 70 6.45 7.55 17.19
C GLU A 70 6.45 6.62 18.40
N LYS A 71 5.33 5.96 18.68
CA LYS A 71 5.20 4.98 19.78
C LYS A 71 5.79 3.60 19.45
N CYS A 72 6.34 3.42 18.26
CA CYS A 72 6.89 2.13 17.83
C CYS A 72 8.38 1.94 18.16
N ASP A 73 8.96 2.72 19.08
CA ASP A 73 10.32 2.53 19.65
C ASP A 73 11.42 2.31 18.60
N SER A 74 11.43 3.12 17.54
CA SER A 74 12.42 3.03 16.44
C SER A 74 12.40 1.72 15.64
N LYS A 75 11.40 0.88 15.80
CA LYS A 75 11.20 -0.30 14.94
C LYS A 75 10.74 0.12 13.53
N PRO A 76 10.99 -0.70 12.51
CA PRO A 76 10.28 -0.58 11.23
C PRO A 76 8.78 -0.57 11.49
N ALA A 77 8.07 0.44 10.97
CA ALA A 77 6.64 0.56 11.26
C ALA A 77 5.88 1.17 10.10
N VAL A 78 4.67 0.67 9.89
CA VAL A 78 3.68 1.17 8.94
C VAL A 78 2.35 1.43 9.65
N TYR A 79 1.75 2.55 9.34
CA TYR A 79 0.40 2.92 9.71
C TYR A 79 -0.48 2.90 8.47
N ALA A 80 -1.68 2.38 8.59
CA ALA A 80 -2.75 2.53 7.61
C ALA A 80 -4.06 2.84 8.34
N SER A 81 -4.99 3.44 7.65
CA SER A 81 -6.32 3.72 8.19
C SER A 81 -7.42 3.16 7.30
N ASN A 82 -8.61 3.14 7.87
CA ASN A 82 -9.82 2.93 7.10
C ASN A 82 -10.01 4.06 6.07
N THR A 83 -10.92 3.86 5.12
CA THR A 83 -11.27 4.82 4.07
C THR A 83 -12.70 5.31 4.24
N ARG A 84 -12.93 6.60 3.99
CA ARG A 84 -14.24 7.20 3.81
C ARG A 84 -14.52 7.24 2.31
N LEU A 85 -15.39 6.34 1.84
CA LEU A 85 -15.74 6.29 0.42
C LEU A 85 -16.65 7.46 0.05
N VAL A 86 -16.30 8.17 -1.02
CA VAL A 86 -17.05 9.28 -1.58
C VAL A 86 -17.24 9.09 -3.08
N ASP A 87 -18.25 9.71 -3.67
CA ASP A 87 -18.44 9.72 -5.12
C ASP A 87 -17.50 10.73 -5.82
N ALA A 88 -17.65 10.86 -7.14
CA ALA A 88 -16.85 11.79 -7.95
C ALA A 88 -16.99 13.26 -7.49
N ASN A 89 -18.08 13.62 -6.85
CA ASN A 89 -18.38 14.96 -6.34
C ASN A 89 -18.06 15.13 -4.84
N LEU A 90 -17.36 14.14 -4.23
CA LEU A 90 -17.05 14.08 -2.79
C LEU A 90 -18.27 13.92 -1.87
N ALA A 91 -19.41 13.50 -2.41
CA ALA A 91 -20.54 13.15 -1.55
C ALA A 91 -20.28 11.82 -0.84
N PHE A 92 -20.57 11.78 0.46
CA PHE A 92 -20.34 10.60 1.29
C PHE A 92 -21.16 9.40 0.81
N LEU A 93 -20.51 8.25 0.68
CA LEU A 93 -21.15 6.97 0.35
C LEU A 93 -21.21 6.05 1.57
N LYS A 94 -20.07 5.72 2.15
CA LYS A 94 -19.93 4.86 3.34
C LYS A 94 -18.51 4.90 3.90
N CYS A 95 -18.32 4.41 5.13
CA CYS A 95 -17.03 3.94 5.61
C CYS A 95 -16.96 2.42 5.44
N GLU A 96 -15.77 1.90 5.18
CA GLU A 96 -15.57 0.45 5.26
C GLU A 96 -15.66 0.02 6.73
N ASP A 97 -16.17 -1.18 6.98
CA ASP A 97 -16.21 -1.78 8.32
C ASP A 97 -15.13 -2.87 8.39
N ASP A 98 -13.88 -2.44 8.41
CA ASP A 98 -12.73 -3.33 8.46
C ASP A 98 -12.05 -3.23 9.84
N ASN A 99 -11.82 -4.41 10.44
CA ASN A 99 -11.03 -4.56 11.66
C ASN A 99 -10.04 -5.72 11.44
N PRO A 100 -9.01 -5.51 10.63
CA PRO A 100 -8.09 -6.57 10.25
C PRO A 100 -7.21 -7.01 11.43
N LYS A 101 -6.85 -8.30 11.43
CA LYS A 101 -5.73 -8.76 12.25
C LYS A 101 -4.43 -8.33 11.59
N THR A 102 -3.60 -7.57 12.31
CA THR A 102 -2.34 -7.04 11.79
C THR A 102 -1.18 -8.05 11.97
N THR A 103 -1.38 -9.27 11.45
CA THR A 103 -0.37 -10.35 11.47
C THR A 103 0.08 -10.69 10.05
N LEU A 104 1.29 -11.24 9.91
CA LEU A 104 1.85 -11.63 8.61
C LEU A 104 0.93 -12.61 7.86
N GLY A 105 0.43 -13.64 8.52
CA GLY A 105 -0.49 -14.59 7.91
C GLY A 105 -1.78 -13.94 7.40
N SER A 106 -2.36 -13.02 8.18
CA SER A 106 -3.55 -12.26 7.74
C SER A 106 -3.23 -11.34 6.56
N ALA A 107 -2.04 -10.72 6.55
CA ALA A 107 -1.59 -9.87 5.46
C ALA A 107 -1.40 -10.64 4.15
N PHE A 108 -0.96 -11.90 4.19
CA PHE A 108 -0.91 -12.75 2.99
C PHE A 108 -2.30 -13.10 2.44
N VAL A 109 -3.31 -13.19 3.32
CA VAL A 109 -4.69 -13.50 2.89
C VAL A 109 -5.39 -12.30 2.28
N LYS A 110 -5.23 -11.11 2.88
CA LYS A 110 -5.89 -9.87 2.45
C LYS A 110 -4.99 -8.68 2.72
N ASN A 111 -4.76 -7.85 1.70
CA ASN A 111 -4.19 -6.53 1.94
C ASN A 111 -5.22 -5.66 2.69
N TYR A 112 -4.84 -5.16 3.85
CA TYR A 112 -5.62 -4.22 4.65
C TYR A 112 -4.99 -2.82 4.70
N CYS A 113 -3.79 -2.67 4.18
CA CYS A 113 -3.07 -1.41 4.12
C CYS A 113 -3.28 -0.76 2.75
N THR A 114 -4.40 -0.05 2.55
CA THR A 114 -4.62 0.69 1.30
C THR A 114 -3.58 1.79 1.14
N GLY A 115 -2.88 1.83 0.00
CA GLY A 115 -1.70 2.66 -0.25
C GLY A 115 -1.91 4.13 0.10
N CYS A 116 -2.97 4.75 -0.39
CA CYS A 116 -3.27 6.16 -0.13
C CYS A 116 -3.53 6.50 1.35
N THR A 117 -3.76 5.48 2.21
CA THR A 117 -3.89 5.68 3.67
C THR A 117 -2.56 5.53 4.40
N MET A 118 -1.55 4.92 3.77
CA MET A 118 -0.31 4.51 4.43
C MET A 118 0.59 5.69 4.78
N VAL A 119 1.19 5.57 5.97
CA VAL A 119 2.37 6.33 6.39
C VAL A 119 3.35 5.34 7.02
N PHE A 120 4.63 5.42 6.69
CA PHE A 120 5.65 4.54 7.25
C PHE A 120 6.93 5.29 7.57
N ASN A 121 7.71 4.74 8.50
CA ASN A 121 8.89 5.42 9.01
C ASN A 121 10.17 5.08 8.23
N LYS A 122 11.22 5.86 8.48
CA LYS A 122 12.53 5.68 7.85
C LYS A 122 13.17 4.33 8.16
N GLN A 123 12.84 3.71 9.28
CA GLN A 123 13.36 2.40 9.63
C GLN A 123 12.84 1.34 8.65
N LEU A 124 11.56 1.41 8.27
CA LEU A 124 11.02 0.51 7.24
C LEU A 124 11.57 0.87 5.86
N MET A 125 11.66 2.17 5.52
CA MET A 125 12.21 2.60 4.22
C MET A 125 13.61 2.05 3.94
N LYS A 126 14.47 1.91 4.94
CA LYS A 126 15.82 1.33 4.79
C LYS A 126 15.83 -0.09 4.24
N TYR A 127 14.79 -0.87 4.54
CA TYR A 127 14.64 -2.23 4.01
C TYR A 127 14.03 -2.24 2.61
N LEU A 128 13.21 -1.26 2.27
CA LEU A 128 12.52 -1.18 0.98
C LEU A 128 13.42 -0.63 -0.13
N LYS A 129 14.19 0.41 0.18
CA LYS A 129 14.99 1.15 -0.81
C LYS A 129 16.06 0.24 -1.43
N ASN A 130 16.09 0.17 -2.77
CA ASN A 130 16.96 -0.70 -3.56
C ASN A 130 16.77 -2.20 -3.32
N ASN A 131 15.63 -2.59 -2.72
CA ASN A 131 15.34 -3.98 -2.39
C ASN A 131 13.84 -4.24 -2.65
N LEU A 132 13.44 -4.17 -3.90
CA LEU A 132 12.06 -4.29 -4.35
C LEU A 132 11.87 -5.55 -5.18
N PRO A 133 10.69 -6.20 -5.13
CA PRO A 133 10.45 -7.48 -5.74
C PRO A 133 10.28 -7.35 -7.26
N GLU A 134 10.51 -8.44 -7.97
CA GLU A 134 10.10 -8.55 -9.37
C GLU A 134 8.59 -8.67 -9.49
N TYR A 135 7.96 -9.38 -8.54
CA TYR A 135 6.52 -9.55 -8.45
C TYR A 135 5.96 -9.09 -7.11
N ALA A 136 5.02 -8.17 -7.19
CA ALA A 136 4.07 -7.88 -6.12
C ALA A 136 2.73 -7.47 -6.75
N PRO A 137 1.59 -7.94 -6.24
CA PRO A 137 0.29 -7.57 -6.78
C PRO A 137 0.00 -6.08 -6.61
N MET A 138 0.45 -5.48 -5.50
CA MET A 138 0.36 -4.04 -5.20
C MET A 138 1.53 -3.61 -4.32
N HIS A 139 1.99 -2.38 -4.50
CA HIS A 139 3.12 -1.79 -3.77
C HIS A 139 2.86 -1.67 -2.26
N ASP A 140 1.66 -1.29 -1.88
CA ASP A 140 1.22 -1.13 -0.50
C ASP A 140 1.17 -2.48 0.24
N TRP A 141 0.68 -3.51 -0.45
CA TRP A 141 0.68 -4.88 0.08
C TRP A 141 2.09 -5.36 0.39
N TRP A 142 3.02 -5.13 -0.57
CA TRP A 142 4.42 -5.49 -0.39
C TRP A 142 5.06 -4.78 0.81
N VAL A 143 4.87 -3.46 0.93
CA VAL A 143 5.40 -2.68 2.04
C VAL A 143 4.94 -3.22 3.40
N ASN A 144 3.66 -3.59 3.52
CA ASN A 144 3.12 -4.18 4.75
C ASN A 144 3.70 -5.58 5.03
N LEU A 145 3.81 -6.43 4.01
CA LEU A 145 4.42 -7.76 4.15
C LEU A 145 5.89 -7.68 4.59
N VAL A 146 6.69 -6.81 3.99
CA VAL A 146 8.07 -6.57 4.41
C VAL A 146 8.11 -6.12 5.86
N CYS A 147 7.31 -5.11 6.25
CA CYS A 147 7.26 -4.62 7.62
C CYS A 147 7.02 -5.75 8.63
N LEU A 148 6.00 -6.57 8.40
CA LEU A 148 5.65 -7.65 9.31
C LEU A 148 6.70 -8.78 9.31
N SER A 149 7.28 -9.10 8.17
CA SER A 149 8.25 -10.19 8.05
C SER A 149 9.56 -9.93 8.80
N ILE A 150 9.98 -8.67 8.88
CA ILE A 150 11.20 -8.25 9.61
C ILE A 150 10.96 -7.91 11.09
N GLY A 151 9.77 -8.28 11.63
CA GLY A 151 9.40 -8.01 13.02
C GLY A 151 9.01 -6.55 13.29
N GLY A 152 8.64 -5.82 12.27
CA GLY A 152 8.10 -4.46 12.37
C GLY A 152 6.68 -4.41 12.90
N VAL A 153 6.17 -3.20 13.07
CA VAL A 153 4.83 -2.93 13.62
C VAL A 153 3.91 -2.44 12.50
N SER A 154 2.81 -3.14 12.28
CA SER A 154 1.75 -2.69 11.39
C SER A 154 0.54 -2.22 12.22
N LEU A 155 0.22 -0.94 12.10
CA LEU A 155 -0.86 -0.28 12.83
C LEU A 155 -2.02 -0.04 11.89
N TYR A 156 -3.24 -0.42 12.31
CA TYR A 156 -4.47 -0.11 11.58
C TYR A 156 -5.41 0.76 12.40
N ASP A 157 -5.82 1.88 11.83
CA ASP A 157 -6.80 2.77 12.43
C ASP A 157 -8.18 2.55 11.79
N GLN A 158 -9.16 2.20 12.61
CA GLN A 158 -10.55 2.02 12.13
C GLN A 158 -11.20 3.34 11.71
N LYS A 159 -10.68 4.48 12.21
CA LYS A 159 -11.17 5.80 11.82
C LYS A 159 -10.55 6.22 10.49
N PRO A 160 -11.36 6.61 9.50
CA PRO A 160 -10.84 7.15 8.24
C PRO A 160 -10.30 8.58 8.44
N HIS A 161 -9.20 8.88 7.73
CA HIS A 161 -8.55 10.19 7.72
C HIS A 161 -8.37 10.72 6.29
N MET A 162 -9.21 10.26 5.37
CA MET A 162 -9.25 10.72 3.99
C MET A 162 -10.57 10.34 3.32
N ASN A 163 -10.88 11.05 2.27
CA ASN A 163 -11.94 10.70 1.33
C ASN A 163 -11.33 9.92 0.16
N TYR A 164 -11.73 8.66 0.04
CA TYR A 164 -11.36 7.77 -1.06
C TYR A 164 -12.40 7.88 -2.17
N ARG A 165 -12.00 8.48 -3.31
CA ARG A 165 -12.93 8.77 -4.39
C ARG A 165 -13.25 7.53 -5.20
N GLN A 166 -14.55 7.29 -5.44
CA GLN A 166 -15.04 6.19 -6.26
C GLN A 166 -15.46 6.70 -7.64
N HIS A 167 -14.84 6.17 -8.68
CA HIS A 167 -15.21 6.38 -10.07
C HIS A 167 -15.02 5.08 -10.88
N GLY A 168 -15.54 5.03 -12.11
CA GLY A 168 -15.53 3.81 -12.94
C GLY A 168 -14.14 3.27 -13.31
N ASN A 169 -13.10 4.05 -13.10
CA ASN A 169 -11.71 3.72 -13.45
C ASN A 169 -10.85 3.33 -12.23
N ASN A 170 -11.41 3.22 -11.02
CA ASN A 170 -10.64 2.76 -9.86
C ASN A 170 -10.12 1.34 -10.08
N VAL A 171 -8.85 1.10 -9.80
CA VAL A 171 -8.21 -0.22 -9.90
C VAL A 171 -8.92 -1.22 -8.98
N LEU A 172 -9.39 -0.77 -7.81
CA LEU A 172 -10.18 -1.53 -6.84
C LEU A 172 -11.48 -0.76 -6.56
N GLY A 173 -12.46 -0.82 -7.48
CA GLY A 173 -13.77 -0.19 -7.29
C GLY A 173 -14.64 -0.91 -6.25
N ALA A 174 -15.42 -0.17 -5.47
CA ALA A 174 -16.42 -0.74 -4.58
C ALA A 174 -17.62 -1.25 -5.38
N GLU A 175 -17.83 -2.57 -5.42
CA GLU A 175 -18.98 -3.23 -6.05
C GLU A 175 -20.28 -2.89 -5.30
N LYS A 176 -21.26 -2.34 -5.99
CA LYS A 176 -22.54 -1.93 -5.40
C LYS A 176 -23.49 -3.10 -5.10
N ASN A 177 -23.31 -4.25 -5.75
CA ASN A 177 -24.23 -5.39 -5.61
C ASN A 177 -23.64 -6.46 -4.66
N PRO A 178 -24.30 -6.78 -3.52
CA PRO A 178 -23.78 -7.76 -2.55
C PRO A 178 -23.65 -9.17 -3.14
N ILE A 179 -24.47 -9.57 -4.09
CA ILE A 179 -24.40 -10.89 -4.75
C ILE A 179 -23.22 -10.90 -5.72
N LEU A 180 -23.04 -9.86 -6.53
CA LEU A 180 -21.85 -9.67 -7.38
C LEU A 180 -20.58 -9.53 -6.54
N LYS A 181 -20.64 -8.86 -5.39
CA LYS A 181 -19.52 -8.77 -4.45
C LYS A 181 -19.12 -10.15 -3.92
N ALA A 182 -20.10 -11.00 -3.58
CA ALA A 182 -19.86 -12.38 -3.16
C ALA A 182 -19.32 -13.25 -4.32
N GLN A 183 -19.92 -13.13 -5.51
CA GLN A 183 -19.48 -13.87 -6.71
C GLN A 183 -18.10 -13.40 -7.18
N ASN A 184 -17.82 -12.09 -7.20
CA ASN A 184 -16.50 -11.55 -7.52
C ASN A 184 -15.47 -11.89 -6.44
N ARG A 185 -15.86 -11.94 -5.17
CA ARG A 185 -14.98 -12.42 -4.08
C ARG A 185 -14.66 -13.90 -4.24
N TRP A 186 -15.62 -14.73 -4.68
CA TRP A 186 -15.42 -16.15 -4.98
C TRP A 186 -14.62 -16.37 -6.27
N SER A 187 -14.89 -15.60 -7.32
CA SER A 187 -14.13 -15.67 -8.57
C SER A 187 -12.70 -15.14 -8.39
N LYS A 188 -12.51 -14.07 -7.63
CA LYS A 188 -11.19 -13.56 -7.21
C LYS A 188 -10.45 -14.56 -6.33
N PHE A 189 -11.13 -15.21 -5.40
CA PHE A 189 -10.53 -16.30 -4.60
C PHE A 189 -10.16 -17.51 -5.45
N ARG A 190 -10.85 -17.73 -6.56
CA ARG A 190 -10.69 -18.92 -7.43
C ARG A 190 -9.82 -18.67 -8.67
N ASN A 191 -9.79 -17.45 -9.20
CA ASN A 191 -9.08 -17.08 -10.45
C ASN A 191 -7.93 -16.09 -10.26
N GLU A 192 -7.93 -15.30 -9.19
CA GLU A 192 -6.79 -14.50 -8.74
C GLU A 192 -6.22 -15.16 -7.49
N SER A 193 -5.62 -16.31 -7.64
CA SER A 193 -4.50 -16.62 -6.78
C SER A 193 -3.48 -15.50 -7.04
N TYR A 194 -3.57 -14.40 -6.25
CA TYR A 194 -2.38 -13.57 -6.08
C TYR A 194 -1.31 -14.57 -5.71
N HIS A 195 -0.38 -14.80 -6.58
CA HIS A 195 0.65 -15.83 -6.43
C HIS A 195 1.35 -15.65 -5.08
N ARG A 196 0.68 -16.09 -4.02
CA ARG A 196 1.14 -15.96 -2.62
C ARG A 196 2.43 -16.72 -2.42
N ASP A 197 2.53 -17.85 -3.13
CA ASP A 197 3.75 -18.63 -3.23
C ASP A 197 4.91 -17.80 -3.83
N ILE A 198 4.64 -17.03 -4.90
CA ILE A 198 5.65 -16.15 -5.50
C ILE A 198 6.02 -15.03 -4.52
N MET A 199 5.02 -14.35 -3.91
CA MET A 199 5.30 -13.33 -2.89
C MET A 199 6.10 -13.86 -1.72
N ALA A 200 5.80 -15.07 -1.24
CA ALA A 200 6.52 -15.71 -0.15
C ALA A 200 7.98 -16.01 -0.55
N LYS A 201 8.19 -16.54 -1.76
CA LYS A 201 9.54 -16.79 -2.32
C LYS A 201 10.34 -15.51 -2.49
N GLU A 202 9.72 -14.45 -3.01
CA GLU A 202 10.35 -13.12 -3.13
C GLU A 202 10.78 -12.60 -1.75
N LEU A 203 9.88 -12.63 -0.76
CA LEU A 203 10.20 -12.22 0.60
C LEU A 203 11.35 -13.04 1.19
N ALA A 204 11.31 -14.37 1.06
CA ALA A 204 12.35 -15.25 1.58
C ALA A 204 13.70 -14.97 0.90
N SER A 205 13.71 -14.79 -0.43
CA SER A 205 14.95 -14.54 -1.19
C SER A 205 15.61 -13.22 -0.79
N MET A 206 14.80 -12.19 -0.53
CA MET A 206 15.28 -10.82 -0.30
C MET A 206 15.56 -10.51 1.18
N TYR A 207 14.79 -11.11 2.10
CA TYR A 207 14.78 -10.70 3.50
C TYR A 207 15.07 -11.83 4.50
N SER A 208 15.36 -13.07 4.07
CA SER A 208 15.56 -14.22 4.97
C SER A 208 16.57 -13.97 6.10
N THR A 209 17.60 -13.18 5.84
CA THR A 209 18.66 -12.85 6.83
C THR A 209 18.20 -11.90 7.94
N VAL A 210 17.09 -11.18 7.73
CA VAL A 210 16.56 -10.17 8.67
C VAL A 210 15.13 -10.47 9.12
N MET A 211 14.52 -11.53 8.60
CA MET A 211 13.18 -11.97 9.00
C MET A 211 13.19 -12.54 10.43
N THR A 212 12.04 -12.43 11.09
CA THR A 212 11.81 -13.18 12.33
C THR A 212 11.71 -14.67 12.03
N ARG A 213 11.94 -15.51 13.04
CA ARG A 213 11.79 -16.95 12.91
C ARG A 213 10.37 -17.36 12.49
N GLU A 214 9.38 -16.74 13.12
CA GLU A 214 7.96 -16.99 12.81
C GLU A 214 7.63 -16.58 11.37
N ALA A 215 8.18 -15.47 10.87
CA ALA A 215 8.00 -15.04 9.49
C ALA A 215 8.62 -16.02 8.50
N LEU A 216 9.81 -16.54 8.78
CA LEU A 216 10.47 -17.58 7.97
C LEU A 216 9.62 -18.85 7.88
N GLU A 217 9.04 -19.29 8.99
CA GLU A 217 8.13 -20.44 9.01
C GLU A 217 6.91 -20.22 8.11
N VAL A 218 6.28 -19.02 8.20
CA VAL A 218 5.12 -18.67 7.37
C VAL A 218 5.46 -18.65 5.87
N VAL A 219 6.56 -17.98 5.48
CA VAL A 219 6.91 -17.85 4.06
C VAL A 219 7.36 -19.18 3.46
N ASN A 220 8.02 -20.06 4.23
CA ASN A 220 8.40 -21.38 3.77
C ASN A 220 7.17 -22.25 3.49
N VAL A 221 6.19 -22.26 4.40
CA VAL A 221 4.93 -23.01 4.20
C VAL A 221 4.20 -22.51 2.95
N LEU A 222 4.06 -21.20 2.77
CA LEU A 222 3.38 -20.62 1.61
C LEU A 222 4.18 -20.79 0.31
N GLY A 223 5.49 -20.78 0.37
CA GLY A 223 6.36 -20.98 -0.80
C GLY A 223 6.40 -22.42 -1.30
N ASP A 224 6.09 -23.40 -0.44
CA ASP A 224 6.05 -24.83 -0.77
C ASP A 224 4.67 -25.30 -1.27
N GLU A 225 3.63 -24.47 -1.21
CA GLU A 225 2.31 -24.76 -1.79
C GLU A 225 2.44 -24.92 -3.33
N LYS A 226 2.18 -26.13 -3.83
CA LYS A 226 2.22 -26.51 -5.26
C LYS A 226 0.84 -26.38 -5.89
#